data_da56e4078ec42bc9cf867a20f0304f66
#
_entry.id   da56e4078ec42bc9cf867a20f0304f66
#
_cell.length_a   1.000
_cell.length_b   1.000
_cell.length_c   1.000
_cell.angle_alpha   90.00
_cell.angle_beta   90.00
_cell.angle_gamma   90.00
#
_symmetry.space_group_name_H-M   'P 1'
#
loop_
_entity.id
_entity.type
_entity.pdbx_description
1 polymer ?
#
loop_
_entity_poly.entity_id
_entity_poly.type
_entity_poly.pdbx_seq_one_letter_code
_entity_poly.pdbx_strand_id
1 'polypeptide(L)'
;MSIPTPSRVNLTRRGLFAAGAVVGGSALLSGCLGASPTSSGASNANVALTLQSSLSDPKPKAALEQVVKGYTAYPTTLNTVAIEQFRAQLSTYLTSPTPPDVLTWYAGSVARDYASKGLLLDLSDMWTGNGACAKFSPALKSLSSDANGKQIFVPTNYYWWSVFYRKSAFAEWGVTPPTTWDQFMALCETLKGKGISPLTNGTGSTAWMASGWFDYLDLRINGATYHRELLAGKHSFDSAEVRKVMDTYATLIPYFDPKGRSYTWQEAATPLINKKAGMYLIGAFVTQAFPAADVDDVDFFSVPPINSSVPSAEEAPTDGYFASAATKNAAATKDLLGYLASAKEQQLFIAQSGSSNLPTSSEVDSSGFSALVQKGMKLLASTQEITQFFNRDSSDALQATADAALTKFLDNPTQVATILTDWQTAAKKVWGS
;
A
#
# COMPACT_ATOMS: atom_id res chain seq x y z
N MET A 1 15.25 57.73 12.71
CA MET A 1 16.26 56.92 12.01
C MET A 1 15.56 56.18 10.89
N SER A 2 15.72 56.68 9.67
CA SER A 2 14.97 56.27 8.47
C SER A 2 15.62 55.10 7.79
N ILE A 3 14.80 54.11 7.38
CA ILE A 3 15.21 52.94 6.63
C ILE A 3 15.05 53.27 5.13
N PRO A 4 16.05 52.99 4.24
CA PRO A 4 15.89 53.24 2.82
C PRO A 4 15.30 52.04 2.09
N THR A 5 14.41 52.29 1.15
CA THR A 5 13.81 51.41 0.17
C THR A 5 14.78 51.06 -0.98
N PRO A 6 14.81 49.85 -1.51
CA PRO A 6 15.55 49.57 -2.72
C PRO A 6 14.71 49.75 -3.99
N SER A 7 15.35 50.36 -4.97
CA SER A 7 14.86 50.73 -6.28
C SER A 7 14.62 49.55 -7.23
N ARG A 8 13.54 49.67 -8.03
CA ARG A 8 13.19 48.80 -9.15
C ARG A 8 14.14 48.97 -10.32
N VAL A 9 14.64 47.90 -10.88
CA VAL A 9 15.32 47.88 -12.17
C VAL A 9 14.36 47.31 -13.21
N ASN A 10 13.99 48.13 -14.19
CA ASN A 10 13.27 47.73 -15.40
C ASN A 10 14.29 47.22 -16.42
N LEU A 11 14.06 46.04 -16.98
CA LEU A 11 14.76 45.56 -18.17
C LEU A 11 13.79 45.39 -19.34
N THR A 12 14.00 46.19 -20.34
CA THR A 12 13.26 46.25 -21.60
C THR A 12 13.71 45.17 -22.59
N ARG A 13 12.70 44.66 -23.34
CA ARG A 13 12.90 43.83 -24.56
C ARG A 13 13.54 44.65 -25.67
N ARG A 14 14.52 44.09 -26.43
CA ARG A 14 14.63 44.14 -27.89
C ARG A 14 15.98 43.63 -28.43
N GLY A 15 15.84 42.82 -29.53
CA GLY A 15 16.77 42.71 -30.65
C GLY A 15 17.70 41.47 -30.58
N LEU A 16 18.03 40.73 -31.62
CA LEU A 16 17.88 40.94 -33.07
C LEU A 16 18.11 39.60 -33.80
N PHE A 17 17.50 39.45 -34.93
CA PHE A 17 17.74 38.40 -35.94
C PHE A 17 19.14 38.48 -36.57
N ALA A 18 19.69 37.32 -36.94
CA ALA A 18 20.56 37.22 -38.14
C ALA A 18 20.52 35.79 -38.72
N ALA A 19 20.25 35.73 -39.97
CA ALA A 19 20.17 34.54 -40.83
C ALA A 19 21.55 34.18 -41.43
N GLY A 20 21.70 32.90 -41.79
CA GLY A 20 22.83 32.45 -42.60
C GLY A 20 22.57 31.08 -43.19
N ALA A 21 22.20 31.07 -44.45
CA ALA A 21 22.07 29.87 -45.28
C ALA A 21 23.36 29.60 -46.02
N VAL A 22 23.80 28.35 -46.19
CA VAL A 22 24.68 27.91 -47.30
C VAL A 22 24.28 26.47 -47.70
N VAL A 23 24.16 26.34 -48.98
CA VAL A 23 23.78 25.22 -49.85
C VAL A 23 24.99 24.33 -50.15
N GLY A 24 24.71 23.03 -50.39
CA GLY A 24 25.49 22.31 -51.41
C GLY A 24 25.92 20.88 -51.09
N GLY A 25 25.45 19.93 -51.91
CA GLY A 25 26.28 18.84 -52.38
C GLY A 25 25.72 17.42 -52.25
N SER A 26 25.03 16.96 -53.28
CA SER A 26 24.63 15.57 -53.53
C SER A 26 25.81 14.67 -53.92
N ALA A 27 25.83 13.43 -53.46
CA ALA A 27 26.41 12.30 -54.20
C ALA A 27 25.78 10.96 -53.76
N LEU A 28 25.13 10.33 -54.67
CA LEU A 28 24.67 8.94 -54.66
C LEU A 28 25.85 7.98 -54.86
N LEU A 29 25.90 6.86 -54.15
CA LEU A 29 26.44 5.63 -54.68
C LEU A 29 25.93 4.40 -53.90
N SER A 30 25.34 3.48 -54.62
CA SER A 30 24.77 2.20 -54.23
C SER A 30 25.83 1.19 -53.80
N GLY A 31 25.50 0.32 -52.85
CA GLY A 31 26.29 -0.86 -52.52
C GLY A 31 25.50 -1.80 -51.61
N CYS A 32 24.74 -2.74 -52.24
CA CYS A 32 24.18 -3.91 -51.52
C CYS A 32 25.29 -4.89 -51.17
N LEU A 33 25.37 -5.29 -49.90
CA LEU A 33 25.83 -6.62 -49.50
C LEU A 33 25.28 -6.94 -48.11
N GLY A 34 24.61 -8.09 -48.02
CA GLY A 34 23.90 -8.53 -46.85
C GLY A 34 24.84 -8.78 -45.63
N ALA A 35 24.41 -8.32 -44.49
CA ALA A 35 24.86 -8.79 -43.21
C ALA A 35 23.62 -8.91 -42.31
N SER A 36 23.47 -10.09 -41.72
CA SER A 36 22.46 -10.37 -40.71
C SER A 36 22.54 -9.34 -39.55
N PRO A 37 21.41 -8.85 -39.01
CA PRO A 37 21.49 -7.97 -37.89
C PRO A 37 21.86 -8.75 -36.64
N THR A 38 23.14 -8.73 -36.27
CA THR A 38 23.55 -8.86 -34.88
C THR A 38 22.94 -7.67 -34.15
N SER A 39 22.07 -7.93 -33.19
CA SER A 39 21.49 -6.93 -32.32
C SER A 39 22.60 -6.33 -31.44
N SER A 40 23.32 -5.35 -31.99
CA SER A 40 24.12 -4.43 -31.18
C SER A 40 23.14 -3.53 -30.45
N GLY A 41 23.08 -3.64 -29.12
CA GLY A 41 22.32 -2.73 -28.27
C GLY A 41 22.75 -1.29 -28.54
N ALA A 42 21.96 -0.57 -29.33
CA ALA A 42 22.04 0.86 -29.41
C ALA A 42 21.67 1.39 -28.03
N SER A 43 22.61 1.94 -27.29
CA SER A 43 22.33 2.71 -26.10
C SER A 43 21.41 3.86 -26.50
N ASN A 44 20.15 3.83 -26.04
CA ASN A 44 19.18 4.92 -26.24
C ASN A 44 19.55 6.12 -25.35
N ALA A 45 20.73 6.69 -25.53
CA ALA A 45 21.31 7.76 -24.71
C ALA A 45 20.45 9.05 -24.64
N ASN A 46 19.39 9.13 -25.45
CA ASN A 46 18.48 10.29 -25.47
C ASN A 46 17.16 10.07 -24.71
N VAL A 47 16.94 8.90 -24.11
CA VAL A 47 15.74 8.62 -23.31
C VAL A 47 16.13 8.63 -21.83
N ALA A 48 15.65 9.61 -21.09
CA ALA A 48 15.75 9.65 -19.62
C ALA A 48 14.37 9.44 -19.01
N LEU A 49 14.31 8.64 -17.96
CA LEU A 49 13.10 8.33 -17.21
C LEU A 49 13.05 9.05 -15.87
N THR A 50 11.85 9.26 -15.37
CA THR A 50 11.60 9.81 -14.04
C THR A 50 10.75 8.85 -13.24
N LEU A 51 11.19 8.56 -11.99
CA LEU A 51 10.46 7.81 -11.00
C LEU A 51 10.14 8.74 -9.82
N GLN A 52 8.85 8.97 -9.55
CA GLN A 52 8.39 9.74 -8.40
C GLN A 52 7.98 8.77 -7.28
N SER A 53 8.57 8.94 -6.10
CA SER A 53 8.40 8.03 -4.97
C SER A 53 7.78 8.69 -3.76
N SER A 54 6.89 7.98 -3.08
CA SER A 54 6.32 8.29 -1.76
C SER A 54 7.09 7.62 -0.61
N LEU A 55 8.09 6.77 -0.90
CA LEU A 55 8.84 6.01 0.09
C LEU A 55 9.89 6.90 0.78
N SER A 56 9.44 7.74 1.71
CA SER A 56 10.27 8.75 2.37
C SER A 56 10.97 8.26 3.66
N ASP A 57 10.51 7.15 4.24
CA ASP A 57 11.15 6.57 5.42
C ASP A 57 12.58 6.12 5.10
N PRO A 58 13.55 6.32 6.02
CA PRO A 58 14.98 6.17 5.70
C PRO A 58 15.37 4.82 5.07
N LYS A 59 14.88 3.70 5.60
CA LYS A 59 15.22 2.37 5.08
C LYS A 59 14.57 2.07 3.73
N PRO A 60 13.24 2.19 3.53
CA PRO A 60 12.61 2.00 2.24
C PRO A 60 13.16 2.94 1.15
N LYS A 61 13.45 4.20 1.51
CA LYS A 61 14.07 5.16 0.59
C LYS A 61 15.44 4.68 0.12
N ALA A 62 16.33 4.34 1.05
CA ALA A 62 17.67 3.85 0.72
C ALA A 62 17.62 2.54 -0.10
N ALA A 63 16.68 1.64 0.21
CA ALA A 63 16.49 0.41 -0.55
C ALA A 63 16.07 0.69 -2.00
N LEU A 64 15.11 1.61 -2.22
CA LEU A 64 14.69 1.99 -3.57
C LEU A 64 15.81 2.73 -4.33
N GLU A 65 16.56 3.62 -3.68
CA GLU A 65 17.72 4.29 -4.27
C GLU A 65 18.75 3.26 -4.78
N GLN A 66 18.99 2.20 -4.02
CA GLN A 66 19.92 1.15 -4.43
C GLN A 66 19.36 0.32 -5.59
N VAL A 67 18.09 -0.04 -5.58
CA VAL A 67 17.42 -0.74 -6.69
C VAL A 67 17.52 0.09 -7.95
N VAL A 68 17.14 1.37 -7.92
CA VAL A 68 17.17 2.26 -9.10
C VAL A 68 18.60 2.49 -9.60
N LYS A 69 19.58 2.58 -8.71
CA LYS A 69 21.01 2.68 -9.09
C LYS A 69 21.50 1.45 -9.87
N GLY A 70 20.93 0.29 -9.63
CA GLY A 70 21.24 -0.96 -10.36
C GLY A 70 20.68 -1.00 -11.78
N TYR A 71 19.70 -0.15 -12.10
CA TYR A 71 19.11 -0.07 -13.43
C TYR A 71 19.96 0.75 -14.38
N THR A 72 20.44 0.13 -15.46
CA THR A 72 21.41 0.75 -16.38
C THR A 72 20.91 0.88 -17.82
N ALA A 73 19.72 0.35 -18.15
CA ALA A 73 19.20 0.37 -19.51
C ALA A 73 18.86 1.80 -19.96
N TYR A 74 18.30 2.62 -19.07
CA TYR A 74 17.98 4.02 -19.33
C TYR A 74 18.33 4.88 -18.11
N PRO A 75 18.92 6.09 -18.28
CA PRO A 75 19.11 7.04 -17.20
C PRO A 75 17.78 7.30 -16.47
N THR A 76 17.73 7.08 -15.16
CA THR A 76 16.51 7.23 -14.37
C THR A 76 16.75 8.17 -13.20
N THR A 77 15.95 9.24 -13.12
CA THR A 77 15.94 10.16 -11.98
C THR A 77 14.89 9.72 -10.97
N LEU A 78 15.32 9.41 -9.76
CA LEU A 78 14.44 9.12 -8.62
C LEU A 78 14.20 10.40 -7.81
N ASN A 79 12.95 10.82 -7.69
CA ASN A 79 12.51 11.89 -6.80
C ASN A 79 11.66 11.30 -5.66
N THR A 80 11.98 11.64 -4.42
CA THR A 80 11.23 11.16 -3.25
C THR A 80 10.70 12.34 -2.46
N VAL A 81 9.41 12.29 -2.11
CA VAL A 81 8.74 13.25 -1.22
C VAL A 81 7.99 12.51 -0.12
N ALA A 82 7.67 13.21 0.97
CA ALA A 82 6.88 12.62 2.06
C ALA A 82 5.52 12.13 1.55
N ILE A 83 5.04 11.02 2.11
CA ILE A 83 3.83 10.32 1.62
C ILE A 83 2.61 11.23 1.60
N GLU A 84 2.42 12.09 2.58
CA GLU A 84 1.29 13.03 2.63
C GLU A 84 1.38 14.10 1.53
N GLN A 85 2.59 14.59 1.27
CA GLN A 85 2.83 15.50 0.15
C GLN A 85 2.61 14.80 -1.19
N PHE A 86 3.10 13.55 -1.34
CA PHE A 86 2.90 12.76 -2.55
C PHE A 86 1.41 12.57 -2.83
N ARG A 87 0.64 12.15 -1.82
CA ARG A 87 -0.81 11.95 -1.91
C ARG A 87 -1.54 13.21 -2.37
N ALA A 88 -1.23 14.34 -1.76
CA ALA A 88 -1.81 15.64 -2.12
C ALA A 88 -1.47 16.08 -3.56
N GLN A 89 -0.31 15.66 -4.09
CA GLN A 89 0.19 16.04 -5.42
C GLN A 89 -0.07 15.00 -6.51
N LEU A 90 -0.53 13.80 -6.18
CA LEU A 90 -0.61 12.67 -7.11
C LEU A 90 -1.43 12.99 -8.38
N SER A 91 -2.61 13.60 -8.20
CA SER A 91 -3.42 14.04 -9.34
C SER A 91 -2.69 15.07 -10.20
N THR A 92 -1.97 16.00 -9.57
CA THR A 92 -1.18 17.04 -10.27
C THR A 92 -0.02 16.41 -11.06
N TYR A 93 0.66 15.42 -10.49
CA TYR A 93 1.71 14.68 -11.22
C TYR A 93 1.14 14.04 -12.49
N LEU A 94 0.02 13.30 -12.38
CA LEU A 94 -0.56 12.56 -13.52
C LEU A 94 -1.19 13.47 -14.58
N THR A 95 -1.65 14.66 -14.23
CA THR A 95 -2.25 15.63 -15.17
C THR A 95 -1.27 16.68 -15.69
N SER A 96 -0.01 16.63 -15.26
CA SER A 96 1.04 17.54 -15.71
C SER A 96 1.31 17.36 -17.22
N PRO A 97 1.68 18.44 -17.94
CA PRO A 97 2.18 18.33 -19.32
C PRO A 97 3.46 17.48 -19.46
N THR A 98 4.21 17.33 -18.37
CA THR A 98 5.41 16.50 -18.27
C THR A 98 5.32 15.65 -16.99
N PRO A 99 4.46 14.61 -16.99
CA PRO A 99 4.29 13.79 -15.81
C PRO A 99 5.53 12.93 -15.56
N PRO A 100 5.78 12.49 -14.33
CA PRO A 100 6.70 11.39 -14.09
C PRO A 100 6.31 10.16 -14.90
N ASP A 101 7.29 9.40 -15.41
CA ASP A 101 7.04 8.19 -16.19
C ASP A 101 6.49 7.07 -15.31
N VAL A 102 7.08 6.90 -14.12
CA VAL A 102 6.71 5.88 -13.12
C VAL A 102 6.44 6.55 -11.77
N LEU A 103 5.43 6.07 -11.06
CA LEU A 103 5.10 6.55 -9.72
C LEU A 103 4.89 5.35 -8.78
N THR A 104 5.40 5.46 -7.54
CA THR A 104 5.06 4.50 -6.48
C THR A 104 3.64 4.74 -6.02
N TRP A 105 2.85 3.69 -5.80
CA TRP A 105 1.54 3.79 -5.15
C TRP A 105 1.02 2.43 -4.69
N TYR A 106 -0.28 2.40 -4.44
CA TYR A 106 -1.04 1.23 -4.00
C TYR A 106 -1.83 0.64 -5.17
N ALA A 107 -1.97 -0.68 -5.18
CA ALA A 107 -2.95 -1.37 -6.02
C ALA A 107 -4.40 -1.10 -5.54
N GLY A 108 -5.39 -1.51 -6.31
CA GLY A 108 -6.79 -1.45 -5.89
C GLY A 108 -7.52 -0.19 -6.35
N SER A 109 -8.47 0.29 -5.55
CA SER A 109 -9.47 1.30 -5.95
C SER A 109 -8.87 2.64 -6.32
N VAL A 110 -7.82 3.08 -5.63
CA VAL A 110 -7.17 4.37 -5.94
C VAL A 110 -6.51 4.33 -7.32
N ALA A 111 -5.81 3.23 -7.67
CA ALA A 111 -5.25 3.09 -9.02
C ALA A 111 -6.36 3.02 -10.08
N ARG A 112 -7.45 2.30 -9.80
CA ARG A 112 -8.62 2.22 -10.71
C ARG A 112 -9.27 3.58 -10.95
N ASP A 113 -9.36 4.44 -9.95
CA ASP A 113 -9.88 5.79 -10.10
C ASP A 113 -9.07 6.61 -11.11
N TYR A 114 -7.73 6.57 -11.03
CA TYR A 114 -6.87 7.23 -12.02
C TYR A 114 -6.95 6.58 -13.40
N ALA A 115 -7.08 5.26 -13.47
CA ALA A 115 -7.27 4.55 -14.74
C ALA A 115 -8.59 4.92 -15.41
N SER A 116 -9.69 5.07 -14.66
CA SER A 116 -10.99 5.48 -15.19
C SER A 116 -10.97 6.88 -15.82
N LYS A 117 -10.03 7.71 -15.39
CA LYS A 117 -9.77 9.05 -15.94
C LYS A 117 -8.78 9.03 -17.12
N GLY A 118 -8.33 7.84 -17.56
CA GLY A 118 -7.37 7.70 -18.67
C GLY A 118 -5.95 8.14 -18.34
N LEU A 119 -5.59 8.24 -17.08
CA LEU A 119 -4.31 8.79 -16.62
C LEU A 119 -3.20 7.74 -16.47
N LEU A 120 -3.54 6.44 -16.52
CA LEU A 120 -2.58 5.35 -16.35
C LEU A 120 -2.32 4.61 -17.68
N LEU A 121 -1.06 4.21 -17.86
CA LEU A 121 -0.60 3.43 -19.00
C LEU A 121 -1.16 2.00 -18.94
N ASP A 122 -1.58 1.46 -20.09
CA ASP A 122 -1.94 0.04 -20.22
C ASP A 122 -0.68 -0.84 -20.16
N LEU A 123 -0.65 -1.71 -19.16
CA LEU A 123 0.47 -2.62 -18.85
C LEU A 123 0.10 -4.08 -19.11
N SER A 124 -0.99 -4.35 -19.83
CA SER A 124 -1.55 -5.71 -20.03
C SER A 124 -0.58 -6.67 -20.70
N ASP A 125 0.30 -6.18 -21.56
CA ASP A 125 1.36 -6.96 -22.20
C ASP A 125 2.40 -7.47 -21.20
N MET A 126 2.65 -6.77 -20.09
CA MET A 126 3.54 -7.22 -19.03
C MET A 126 2.99 -8.41 -18.23
N TRP A 127 1.68 -8.70 -18.33
CA TRP A 127 0.98 -9.74 -17.58
C TRP A 127 0.65 -10.99 -18.42
N THR A 128 1.13 -11.06 -19.63
CA THR A 128 0.85 -12.16 -20.57
C THR A 128 2.13 -12.70 -21.20
N GLY A 129 2.11 -13.95 -21.66
CA GLY A 129 3.25 -14.59 -22.32
C GLY A 129 4.53 -14.60 -21.48
N ASN A 130 5.56 -13.91 -21.94
CA ASN A 130 6.84 -13.75 -21.27
C ASN A 130 6.99 -12.41 -20.54
N GLY A 131 5.88 -11.70 -20.32
CA GLY A 131 5.89 -10.42 -19.60
C GLY A 131 6.36 -10.59 -18.15
N ALA A 132 6.94 -9.53 -17.60
CA ALA A 132 7.57 -9.55 -16.28
C ALA A 132 6.62 -9.94 -15.13
N CYS A 133 5.32 -9.71 -15.28
CA CYS A 133 4.29 -10.03 -14.29
C CYS A 133 3.48 -11.29 -14.66
N ALA A 134 3.82 -12.01 -15.74
CA ALA A 134 3.03 -13.15 -16.24
C ALA A 134 2.93 -14.32 -15.24
N LYS A 135 3.88 -14.42 -14.32
CA LYS A 135 3.93 -15.47 -13.28
C LYS A 135 3.37 -15.04 -11.92
N PHE A 136 2.88 -13.80 -11.81
CA PHE A 136 2.26 -13.34 -10.57
C PHE A 136 0.88 -14.02 -10.38
N SER A 137 0.43 -14.09 -9.12
CA SER A 137 -0.80 -14.79 -8.80
C SER A 137 -2.04 -14.18 -9.48
N PRO A 138 -3.09 -14.98 -9.75
CA PRO A 138 -4.37 -14.46 -10.27
C PRO A 138 -4.98 -13.36 -9.38
N ALA A 139 -4.81 -13.46 -8.06
CA ALA A 139 -5.28 -12.45 -7.10
C ALA A 139 -4.57 -11.11 -7.30
N LEU A 140 -3.24 -11.11 -7.45
CA LEU A 140 -2.46 -9.91 -7.75
C LEU A 140 -2.83 -9.34 -9.13
N LYS A 141 -3.07 -10.19 -10.12
CA LYS A 141 -3.54 -9.76 -11.45
C LYS A 141 -4.89 -9.05 -11.36
N SER A 142 -5.85 -9.64 -10.65
CA SER A 142 -7.16 -9.03 -10.43
C SER A 142 -7.05 -7.67 -9.70
N LEU A 143 -6.23 -7.62 -8.66
CA LEU A 143 -5.98 -6.39 -7.89
C LEU A 143 -5.33 -5.29 -8.74
N SER A 144 -4.50 -5.66 -9.70
CA SER A 144 -3.78 -4.75 -10.60
C SER A 144 -4.58 -4.37 -11.86
N SER A 145 -5.84 -4.79 -11.96
CA SER A 145 -6.71 -4.54 -13.12
C SER A 145 -7.65 -3.36 -12.87
N ASP A 146 -7.96 -2.63 -13.94
CA ASP A 146 -9.06 -1.66 -13.96
C ASP A 146 -10.42 -2.38 -14.06
N ALA A 147 -11.51 -1.61 -14.15
CA ALA A 147 -12.86 -2.13 -14.28
C ALA A 147 -13.11 -2.89 -15.59
N ASN A 148 -12.28 -2.70 -16.63
CA ASN A 148 -12.37 -3.34 -17.92
C ASN A 148 -11.43 -4.55 -18.07
N GLY A 149 -10.71 -4.91 -17.00
CA GLY A 149 -9.76 -6.01 -17.00
C GLY A 149 -8.37 -5.69 -17.56
N LYS A 150 -8.08 -4.44 -17.91
CA LYS A 150 -6.74 -4.00 -18.29
C LYS A 150 -5.85 -3.90 -17.06
N GLN A 151 -4.63 -4.38 -17.16
CA GLN A 151 -3.65 -4.24 -16.09
C GLN A 151 -3.04 -2.83 -16.12
N ILE A 152 -3.07 -2.16 -14.97
CA ILE A 152 -2.69 -0.75 -14.79
C ILE A 152 -1.62 -0.56 -13.70
N PHE A 153 -1.18 -1.66 -13.09
CA PHE A 153 -0.30 -1.64 -11.93
C PHE A 153 0.69 -2.79 -11.98
N VAL A 154 1.89 -2.57 -11.44
CA VAL A 154 2.94 -3.57 -11.23
C VAL A 154 3.18 -3.70 -9.73
N PRO A 155 2.63 -4.73 -9.08
CA PRO A 155 2.87 -4.97 -7.66
C PRO A 155 4.29 -5.50 -7.45
N THR A 156 4.99 -5.01 -6.42
CA THR A 156 6.35 -5.44 -6.11
C THR A 156 6.54 -5.97 -4.71
N ASN A 157 5.67 -5.58 -3.81
CA ASN A 157 5.62 -6.16 -2.48
C ASN A 157 4.21 -6.03 -1.91
N TYR A 158 3.90 -6.87 -0.92
CA TYR A 158 2.68 -6.81 -0.15
C TYR A 158 2.97 -7.32 1.26
N TYR A 159 2.04 -7.13 2.18
CA TYR A 159 2.17 -7.60 3.55
C TYR A 159 0.80 -8.01 4.07
N TRP A 160 0.80 -8.83 5.10
CA TRP A 160 -0.43 -9.29 5.74
C TRP A 160 -0.75 -8.49 6.98
N TRP A 161 -2.01 -8.39 7.31
CA TRP A 161 -2.50 -7.98 8.61
C TRP A 161 -2.87 -9.20 9.43
N SER A 162 -2.65 -9.14 10.73
CA SER A 162 -2.97 -10.21 11.67
C SER A 162 -2.90 -9.72 13.11
N VAL A 163 -3.29 -10.56 14.05
CA VAL A 163 -3.14 -10.29 15.47
C VAL A 163 -1.74 -10.71 15.90
N PHE A 164 -0.85 -9.75 16.06
CA PHE A 164 0.54 -9.98 16.50
C PHE A 164 0.63 -10.09 18.03
N TYR A 165 1.54 -10.95 18.51
CA TYR A 165 1.83 -11.18 19.92
C TYR A 165 3.28 -11.57 20.13
N ARG A 166 3.78 -11.57 21.38
CA ARG A 166 5.10 -12.09 21.73
C ARG A 166 4.99 -13.53 22.25
N LYS A 167 5.75 -14.45 21.65
CA LYS A 167 5.79 -15.88 22.06
C LYS A 167 6.19 -16.03 23.51
N SER A 168 7.24 -15.32 23.94
CA SER A 168 7.72 -15.36 25.32
C SER A 168 6.68 -14.86 26.34
N ALA A 169 5.88 -13.84 25.96
CA ALA A 169 4.82 -13.32 26.80
C ALA A 169 3.68 -14.32 26.96
N PHE A 170 3.24 -14.94 25.87
CA PHE A 170 2.19 -15.98 25.91
C PHE A 170 2.64 -17.19 26.74
N ALA A 171 3.89 -17.63 26.59
CA ALA A 171 4.45 -18.70 27.41
C ALA A 171 4.50 -18.33 28.89
N GLU A 172 4.95 -17.12 29.23
CA GLU A 172 4.99 -16.58 30.61
C GLU A 172 3.61 -16.52 31.24
N TRP A 173 2.59 -16.15 30.45
CA TRP A 173 1.21 -16.05 30.95
C TRP A 173 0.43 -17.36 30.92
N GLY A 174 1.00 -18.42 30.36
CA GLY A 174 0.37 -19.73 30.23
C GLY A 174 -0.82 -19.74 29.31
N VAL A 175 -0.77 -18.95 28.21
CA VAL A 175 -1.85 -18.84 27.22
C VAL A 175 -1.35 -19.23 25.83
N THR A 176 -2.29 -19.58 24.93
CA THR A 176 -2.00 -20.00 23.55
C THR A 176 -2.84 -19.21 22.55
N PRO A 177 -2.38 -19.08 21.28
CA PRO A 177 -3.17 -18.44 20.22
C PRO A 177 -4.53 -19.11 20.05
N PRO A 178 -5.61 -18.33 19.90
CA PRO A 178 -6.96 -18.86 19.71
C PRO A 178 -7.17 -19.28 18.25
N THR A 179 -8.08 -20.24 18.02
CA THR A 179 -8.51 -20.69 16.70
C THR A 179 -9.99 -20.41 16.42
N THR A 180 -10.74 -20.01 17.45
CA THR A 180 -12.16 -19.63 17.34
C THR A 180 -12.38 -18.25 17.99
N TRP A 181 -13.46 -17.58 17.61
CA TRP A 181 -13.83 -16.29 18.20
C TRP A 181 -14.08 -16.40 19.71
N ASP A 182 -14.75 -17.46 20.17
CA ASP A 182 -15.00 -17.67 21.59
C ASP A 182 -13.68 -17.84 22.37
N GLN A 183 -12.71 -18.58 21.82
CA GLN A 183 -11.38 -18.70 22.42
C GLN A 183 -10.65 -17.36 22.46
N PHE A 184 -10.81 -16.52 21.42
CA PHE A 184 -10.22 -15.18 21.39
C PHE A 184 -10.81 -14.29 22.49
N MET A 185 -12.12 -14.31 22.67
CA MET A 185 -12.77 -13.56 23.76
C MET A 185 -12.36 -14.08 25.14
N ALA A 186 -12.27 -15.41 25.33
CA ALA A 186 -11.79 -16.02 26.55
C ALA A 186 -10.31 -15.66 26.86
N LEU A 187 -9.47 -15.57 25.83
CA LEU A 187 -8.10 -15.10 25.94
C LEU A 187 -8.05 -13.63 26.42
N CYS A 188 -8.90 -12.78 25.86
CA CYS A 188 -9.01 -11.39 26.30
C CYS A 188 -9.40 -11.28 27.78
N GLU A 189 -10.42 -12.05 28.22
CA GLU A 189 -10.80 -12.09 29.64
C GLU A 189 -9.65 -12.59 30.54
N THR A 190 -8.95 -13.65 30.12
CA THR A 190 -7.82 -14.21 30.86
C THR A 190 -6.69 -13.18 31.06
N LEU A 191 -6.31 -12.46 29.99
CA LEU A 191 -5.27 -11.44 30.06
C LEU A 191 -5.71 -10.26 30.93
N LYS A 192 -6.94 -9.81 30.79
CA LYS A 192 -7.53 -8.74 31.61
C LYS A 192 -7.52 -9.12 33.11
N GLY A 193 -7.91 -10.36 33.41
CA GLY A 193 -7.87 -10.91 34.77
C GLY A 193 -6.45 -10.97 35.36
N LYS A 194 -5.41 -11.00 34.54
CA LYS A 194 -4.01 -10.91 34.92
C LYS A 194 -3.48 -9.46 35.05
N GLY A 195 -4.31 -8.45 34.79
CA GLY A 195 -3.93 -7.04 34.78
C GLY A 195 -3.13 -6.61 33.54
N ILE A 196 -3.21 -7.39 32.45
CA ILE A 196 -2.58 -7.12 31.17
C ILE A 196 -3.64 -6.56 30.22
N SER A 197 -3.35 -5.46 29.52
CA SER A 197 -4.23 -4.97 28.45
C SER A 197 -4.32 -6.04 27.35
N PRO A 198 -5.47 -6.68 27.12
CA PRO A 198 -5.55 -7.74 26.12
C PRO A 198 -5.17 -7.28 24.71
N LEU A 199 -5.62 -6.07 24.35
CA LEU A 199 -5.42 -5.47 23.03
C LEU A 199 -4.77 -4.09 23.18
N THR A 200 -3.80 -3.78 22.32
CA THR A 200 -3.35 -2.41 22.10
C THR A 200 -3.88 -1.91 20.75
N ASN A 201 -4.04 -0.60 20.63
CA ASN A 201 -4.42 0.07 19.39
C ASN A 201 -3.92 1.51 19.44
N GLY A 202 -3.51 2.07 18.29
CA GLY A 202 -2.98 3.42 18.19
C GLY A 202 -3.88 4.29 17.31
N THR A 203 -4.93 4.91 17.90
CA THR A 203 -5.90 5.71 17.17
C THR A 203 -5.81 7.22 17.47
N GLY A 204 -4.70 7.68 18.04
CA GLY A 204 -4.43 9.10 18.28
C GLY A 204 -4.26 9.87 16.97
N SER A 205 -3.02 10.17 16.58
CA SER A 205 -2.76 10.82 15.27
C SER A 205 -2.81 9.85 14.07
N THR A 206 -3.03 8.55 14.32
CA THR A 206 -3.20 7.51 13.30
C THR A 206 -4.61 6.92 13.34
N ALA A 207 -5.62 7.78 13.16
CA ALA A 207 -7.05 7.44 13.26
C ALA A 207 -7.44 6.25 12.36
N TRP A 208 -6.78 6.09 11.21
CA TRP A 208 -6.96 4.96 10.28
C TRP A 208 -6.80 3.58 10.96
N MET A 209 -6.08 3.48 12.08
CA MET A 209 -5.95 2.22 12.81
C MET A 209 -7.29 1.66 13.32
N ALA A 210 -8.30 2.51 13.50
CA ALA A 210 -9.64 2.07 13.89
C ALA A 210 -10.30 1.23 12.79
N SER A 211 -9.96 1.45 11.52
CA SER A 211 -10.48 0.67 10.39
C SER A 211 -10.01 -0.78 10.41
N GLY A 212 -8.82 -1.10 10.94
CA GLY A 212 -8.32 -2.47 10.94
C GLY A 212 -9.27 -3.47 11.63
N TRP A 213 -9.81 -3.13 12.80
CA TRP A 213 -10.81 -3.98 13.44
C TRP A 213 -12.15 -3.97 12.71
N PHE A 214 -12.58 -2.82 12.17
CA PHE A 214 -13.80 -2.74 11.36
C PHE A 214 -13.69 -3.66 10.14
N ASP A 215 -12.62 -3.56 9.38
CA ASP A 215 -12.38 -4.35 8.17
C ASP A 215 -12.38 -5.86 8.50
N TYR A 216 -11.58 -6.28 9.49
CA TYR A 216 -11.52 -7.69 9.86
C TYR A 216 -12.83 -8.25 10.40
N LEU A 217 -13.59 -7.49 11.19
CA LEU A 217 -14.92 -7.92 11.65
C LEU A 217 -15.89 -8.03 10.49
N ASP A 218 -15.86 -7.09 9.53
CA ASP A 218 -16.70 -7.16 8.34
C ASP A 218 -16.32 -8.37 7.47
N LEU A 219 -15.05 -8.61 7.24
CA LEU A 219 -14.55 -9.80 6.54
C LEU A 219 -14.96 -11.11 7.21
N ARG A 220 -15.01 -11.16 8.54
CA ARG A 220 -15.37 -12.38 9.31
C ARG A 220 -16.86 -12.58 9.48
N ILE A 221 -17.68 -11.53 9.31
CA ILE A 221 -19.15 -11.57 9.48
C ILE A 221 -19.85 -11.62 8.13
N ASN A 222 -19.48 -10.74 7.20
CA ASN A 222 -20.15 -10.51 5.93
C ASN A 222 -19.36 -11.04 4.71
N GLY A 223 -18.03 -11.17 4.83
CA GLY A 223 -17.13 -11.68 3.79
C GLY A 223 -16.56 -10.59 2.87
N ALA A 224 -15.54 -10.95 2.11
CA ALA A 224 -14.77 -10.01 1.30
C ALA A 224 -15.57 -9.36 0.16
N THR A 225 -16.51 -10.08 -0.42
CA THR A 225 -17.37 -9.52 -1.48
C THR A 225 -18.24 -8.38 -0.94
N TYR A 226 -18.92 -8.61 0.20
CA TYR A 226 -19.72 -7.57 0.84
C TYR A 226 -18.85 -6.36 1.22
N HIS A 227 -17.70 -6.61 1.86
CA HIS A 227 -16.75 -5.57 2.27
C HIS A 227 -16.34 -4.67 1.09
N ARG A 228 -15.91 -5.25 -0.03
CA ARG A 228 -15.55 -4.48 -1.24
C ARG A 228 -16.74 -3.71 -1.82
N GLU A 229 -17.92 -4.29 -1.80
CA GLU A 229 -19.15 -3.65 -2.28
C GLU A 229 -19.61 -2.50 -1.36
N LEU A 230 -19.42 -2.63 -0.05
CA LEU A 230 -19.66 -1.57 0.93
C LEU A 230 -18.75 -0.36 0.64
N LEU A 231 -17.44 -0.60 0.46
CA LEU A 231 -16.49 0.47 0.14
C LEU A 231 -16.75 1.12 -1.23
N ALA A 232 -17.32 0.37 -2.16
CA ALA A 232 -17.74 0.85 -3.48
C ALA A 232 -19.11 1.58 -3.47
N GLY A 233 -19.77 1.71 -2.33
CA GLY A 233 -21.05 2.39 -2.20
C GLY A 233 -22.28 1.59 -2.65
N LYS A 234 -22.14 0.27 -2.86
CA LYS A 234 -23.27 -0.60 -3.21
C LYS A 234 -24.10 -1.01 -2.01
N HIS A 235 -23.56 -0.91 -0.83
CA HIS A 235 -24.21 -1.14 0.47
C HIS A 235 -24.11 0.12 1.32
N SER A 236 -24.98 0.19 2.34
CA SER A 236 -25.05 1.35 3.22
C SER A 236 -24.29 1.11 4.52
N PHE A 237 -23.56 2.13 5.01
CA PHE A 237 -22.91 2.05 6.32
C PHE A 237 -23.90 1.98 7.49
N ASP A 238 -25.17 2.37 7.30
CA ASP A 238 -26.24 2.23 8.31
C ASP A 238 -27.10 0.96 8.11
N SER A 239 -26.62 -0.01 7.32
CA SER A 239 -27.28 -1.32 7.13
C SER A 239 -27.25 -2.20 8.39
N ALA A 240 -28.09 -3.22 8.42
CA ALA A 240 -28.11 -4.20 9.51
C ALA A 240 -26.81 -5.02 9.58
N GLU A 241 -26.18 -5.28 8.45
CA GLU A 241 -24.91 -6.00 8.31
C GLU A 241 -23.77 -5.20 8.97
N VAL A 242 -23.64 -3.91 8.65
CA VAL A 242 -22.63 -3.02 9.27
C VAL A 242 -22.96 -2.83 10.75
N ARG A 243 -24.24 -2.72 11.11
CA ARG A 243 -24.64 -2.65 12.52
C ARG A 243 -24.11 -3.84 13.33
N LYS A 244 -24.23 -5.06 12.79
CA LYS A 244 -23.69 -6.28 13.41
C LYS A 244 -22.19 -6.24 13.58
N VAL A 245 -21.45 -5.69 12.59
CA VAL A 245 -20.00 -5.46 12.70
C VAL A 245 -19.69 -4.54 13.88
N MET A 246 -20.38 -3.41 13.96
CA MET A 246 -20.15 -2.41 15.04
C MET A 246 -20.56 -2.92 16.42
N ASP A 247 -21.65 -3.70 16.52
CA ASP A 247 -22.06 -4.33 17.78
C ASP A 247 -20.99 -5.36 18.24
N THR A 248 -20.37 -6.09 17.31
CA THR A 248 -19.25 -6.99 17.61
C THR A 248 -18.00 -6.19 18.00
N TYR A 249 -17.71 -5.11 17.30
CA TYR A 249 -16.59 -4.21 17.65
C TYR A 249 -16.75 -3.62 19.05
N ALA A 250 -17.97 -3.26 19.46
CA ALA A 250 -18.27 -2.77 20.81
C ALA A 250 -17.83 -3.76 21.89
N THR A 251 -17.92 -5.08 21.65
CA THR A 251 -17.50 -6.10 22.61
C THR A 251 -15.99 -6.10 22.86
N LEU A 252 -15.18 -5.54 21.94
CA LEU A 252 -13.73 -5.44 22.07
C LEU A 252 -13.27 -4.22 22.86
N ILE A 253 -14.08 -3.15 22.92
CA ILE A 253 -13.69 -1.88 23.54
C ILE A 253 -13.19 -2.04 24.99
N PRO A 254 -13.82 -2.89 25.87
CA PRO A 254 -13.34 -3.07 27.23
C PRO A 254 -11.98 -3.76 27.38
N TYR A 255 -11.41 -4.27 26.28
CA TYR A 255 -10.13 -4.98 26.22
C TYR A 255 -8.99 -4.15 25.63
N PHE A 256 -9.27 -2.99 25.04
CA PHE A 256 -8.22 -2.10 24.53
C PHE A 256 -7.46 -1.44 25.69
N ASP A 257 -6.16 -1.21 25.43
CA ASP A 257 -5.35 -0.33 26.29
C ASP A 257 -6.05 1.05 26.36
N PRO A 258 -6.37 1.53 27.58
CA PRO A 258 -7.08 2.80 27.74
C PRO A 258 -6.29 4.01 27.20
N LYS A 259 -4.96 3.89 27.03
CA LYS A 259 -4.11 4.92 26.42
C LYS A 259 -4.09 4.86 24.88
N GLY A 260 -4.64 3.81 24.27
CA GLY A 260 -4.63 3.59 22.82
C GLY A 260 -5.20 4.76 22.04
N ARG A 261 -6.12 5.54 22.63
CA ARG A 261 -6.69 6.76 22.02
C ARG A 261 -5.69 7.92 21.88
N SER A 262 -4.57 7.87 22.59
CA SER A 262 -3.50 8.88 22.51
C SER A 262 -2.26 8.40 21.75
N TYR A 263 -2.17 7.12 21.44
CA TYR A 263 -1.02 6.54 20.77
C TYR A 263 -1.09 6.72 19.25
N THR A 264 0.07 6.93 18.62
CA THR A 264 0.31 6.56 17.22
C THR A 264 0.37 5.03 17.10
N TRP A 265 0.35 4.49 15.89
CA TRP A 265 0.54 3.05 15.71
C TRP A 265 1.90 2.55 16.23
N GLN A 266 2.97 3.37 16.13
CA GLN A 266 4.30 3.05 16.65
C GLN A 266 4.31 3.02 18.18
N GLU A 267 3.70 4.03 18.80
CA GLU A 267 3.61 4.08 20.27
C GLU A 267 2.78 2.93 20.83
N ALA A 268 1.72 2.51 20.12
CA ALA A 268 0.89 1.36 20.48
C ALA A 268 1.64 0.01 20.40
N ALA A 269 2.74 -0.08 19.67
CA ALA A 269 3.61 -1.26 19.71
C ALA A 269 4.41 -1.35 21.03
N THR A 270 4.67 -0.23 21.69
CA THR A 270 5.46 -0.20 22.93
C THR A 270 4.89 -1.04 24.08
N PRO A 271 3.58 -1.01 24.39
CA PRO A 271 2.99 -1.92 25.37
C PRO A 271 3.16 -3.40 25.01
N LEU A 272 3.06 -3.75 23.72
CA LEU A 272 3.29 -5.12 23.25
C LEU A 272 4.76 -5.53 23.43
N ILE A 273 5.71 -4.67 23.03
CA ILE A 273 7.15 -4.90 23.22
C ILE A 273 7.49 -5.13 24.68
N ASN A 274 6.90 -4.36 25.59
CA ASN A 274 7.16 -4.40 27.03
C ASN A 274 6.28 -5.39 27.80
N LYS A 275 5.54 -6.28 27.12
CA LYS A 275 4.63 -7.27 27.71
C LYS A 275 3.56 -6.65 28.64
N LYS A 276 3.13 -5.41 28.32
CA LYS A 276 2.03 -4.72 29.01
C LYS A 276 0.72 -4.85 28.26
N ALA A 277 0.79 -5.16 26.96
CA ALA A 277 -0.35 -5.58 26.15
C ALA A 277 -0.10 -6.98 25.59
N GLY A 278 -1.19 -7.74 25.39
CA GLY A 278 -1.14 -9.11 24.91
C GLY A 278 -1.01 -9.21 23.40
N MET A 279 -1.80 -8.40 22.71
CA MET A 279 -2.03 -8.56 21.26
C MET A 279 -2.20 -7.21 20.57
N TYR A 280 -1.87 -7.18 19.25
CA TYR A 280 -2.04 -6.01 18.41
C TYR A 280 -2.48 -6.42 16.99
N LEU A 281 -3.68 -6.05 16.58
CA LEU A 281 -4.12 -6.19 15.19
C LEU A 281 -3.49 -5.08 14.36
N ILE A 282 -2.57 -5.46 13.47
CA ILE A 282 -1.80 -4.52 12.66
C ILE A 282 -1.17 -5.24 11.46
N GLY A 283 -0.62 -4.49 10.52
CA GLY A 283 0.19 -5.04 9.43
C GLY A 283 1.56 -5.55 9.88
N ALA A 284 2.15 -6.46 9.13
CA ALA A 284 3.46 -7.07 9.42
C ALA A 284 4.60 -6.03 9.58
N PHE A 285 4.41 -4.81 9.12
CA PHE A 285 5.35 -3.70 9.33
C PHE A 285 5.56 -3.35 10.81
N VAL A 286 4.71 -3.83 11.72
CA VAL A 286 4.90 -3.65 13.18
C VAL A 286 6.27 -4.16 13.65
N THR A 287 6.86 -5.13 12.96
CA THR A 287 8.20 -5.64 13.28
C THR A 287 9.28 -4.56 13.23
N GLN A 288 9.08 -3.49 12.47
CA GLN A 288 10.00 -2.35 12.39
C GLN A 288 10.08 -1.55 13.69
N ALA A 289 9.03 -1.61 14.52
CA ALA A 289 9.02 -0.96 15.85
C ALA A 289 9.75 -1.77 16.92
N PHE A 290 10.03 -3.05 16.68
CA PHE A 290 10.72 -3.92 17.63
C PHE A 290 12.24 -3.72 17.56
N PRO A 291 12.95 -3.82 18.73
CA PRO A 291 14.39 -4.01 18.71
C PRO A 291 14.76 -5.26 17.91
N ALA A 292 15.86 -5.21 17.17
CA ALA A 292 16.27 -6.32 16.28
C ALA A 292 16.39 -7.66 17.04
N ALA A 293 16.83 -7.65 18.31
CA ALA A 293 16.95 -8.83 19.15
C ALA A 293 15.60 -9.45 19.56
N ASP A 294 14.51 -8.68 19.46
CA ASP A 294 13.18 -9.11 19.90
C ASP A 294 12.27 -9.55 18.72
N VAL A 295 12.69 -9.30 17.47
CA VAL A 295 11.86 -9.61 16.29
C VAL A 295 11.55 -11.11 16.18
N ASP A 296 12.49 -11.97 16.54
CA ASP A 296 12.30 -13.43 16.52
C ASP A 296 11.31 -13.92 17.59
N ASP A 297 11.00 -13.12 18.61
CA ASP A 297 9.97 -13.41 19.60
C ASP A 297 8.55 -13.04 19.13
N VAL A 298 8.43 -12.28 18.06
CA VAL A 298 7.14 -11.90 17.48
C VAL A 298 6.53 -13.08 16.71
N ASP A 299 5.24 -13.29 16.92
CA ASP A 299 4.44 -14.22 16.12
C ASP A 299 3.04 -13.64 15.93
N PHE A 300 2.20 -14.28 15.14
CA PHE A 300 0.84 -13.83 14.87
C PHE A 300 -0.13 -15.00 14.76
N PHE A 301 -1.40 -14.69 14.84
CA PHE A 301 -2.49 -15.56 14.41
C PHE A 301 -3.53 -14.74 13.65
N SER A 302 -4.23 -15.37 12.72
CA SER A 302 -5.31 -14.74 11.97
C SER A 302 -6.50 -14.42 12.88
N VAL A 303 -7.21 -13.31 12.65
CA VAL A 303 -8.47 -13.04 13.35
C VAL A 303 -9.40 -14.23 13.15
N PRO A 304 -9.85 -14.89 14.23
CA PRO A 304 -10.63 -16.12 14.09
C PRO A 304 -11.96 -15.91 13.35
N PRO A 305 -12.48 -16.94 12.67
CA PRO A 305 -13.76 -16.87 11.99
C PRO A 305 -14.90 -16.60 12.98
N ILE A 306 -15.85 -15.74 12.58
CA ILE A 306 -17.10 -15.46 13.32
C ILE A 306 -18.26 -16.15 12.62
N ASN A 307 -18.36 -16.02 11.30
CA ASN A 307 -19.36 -16.68 10.47
C ASN A 307 -18.65 -17.72 9.58
N SER A 308 -18.85 -19.00 9.88
CA SER A 308 -18.21 -20.09 9.14
C SER A 308 -18.74 -20.28 7.71
N SER A 309 -19.81 -19.59 7.34
CA SER A 309 -20.38 -19.67 5.99
C SER A 309 -19.70 -18.71 4.99
N VAL A 310 -18.90 -17.74 5.46
CA VAL A 310 -18.16 -16.84 4.57
C VAL A 310 -16.78 -17.42 4.25
N PRO A 311 -16.28 -17.26 3.01
CA PRO A 311 -14.93 -17.66 2.64
C PRO A 311 -13.87 -16.96 3.50
N SER A 312 -12.74 -17.63 3.74
CA SER A 312 -11.62 -17.00 4.43
C SER A 312 -11.05 -15.86 3.59
N ALA A 313 -10.86 -14.71 4.20
CA ALA A 313 -10.28 -13.54 3.58
C ALA A 313 -9.27 -12.88 4.51
N GLU A 314 -8.17 -12.40 3.97
CA GLU A 314 -7.14 -11.66 4.70
C GLU A 314 -6.83 -10.34 4.01
N GLU A 315 -6.47 -9.33 4.79
CA GLU A 315 -5.93 -8.11 4.23
C GLU A 315 -4.47 -8.29 3.83
N ALA A 316 -4.19 -8.01 2.57
CA ALA A 316 -2.84 -8.02 2.02
C ALA A 316 -2.57 -6.72 1.23
N PRO A 317 -2.40 -5.59 1.93
CA PRO A 317 -2.09 -4.33 1.28
C PRO A 317 -0.88 -4.44 0.37
N THR A 318 -1.07 -4.04 -0.90
CA THR A 318 -0.13 -4.29 -1.99
C THR A 318 0.43 -2.98 -2.52
N ASP A 319 1.74 -2.87 -2.48
CA ASP A 319 2.52 -1.72 -2.95
C ASP A 319 3.21 -2.04 -4.28
N GLY A 320 3.49 -1.01 -5.06
CA GLY A 320 4.20 -1.15 -6.33
C GLY A 320 4.19 0.15 -7.13
N TYR A 321 4.01 -0.01 -8.44
CA TYR A 321 4.15 1.09 -9.38
C TYR A 321 3.04 1.11 -10.41
N PHE A 322 2.63 2.29 -10.81
CA PHE A 322 1.94 2.52 -12.08
C PHE A 322 2.72 3.50 -12.95
N ALA A 323 2.37 3.57 -14.22
CA ALA A 323 2.97 4.48 -15.17
C ALA A 323 1.96 5.49 -15.67
N SER A 324 2.41 6.73 -15.96
CA SER A 324 1.57 7.75 -16.56
C SER A 324 1.20 7.39 -18.01
N ALA A 325 -0.06 7.55 -18.39
CA ALA A 325 -0.51 7.41 -19.78
C ALA A 325 0.16 8.43 -20.72
N ALA A 326 0.59 9.58 -20.18
CA ALA A 326 1.22 10.65 -20.95
C ALA A 326 2.76 10.56 -20.98
N THR A 327 3.36 9.42 -20.53
CA THR A 327 4.78 9.16 -20.73
C THR A 327 5.13 9.20 -22.22
N LYS A 328 6.23 9.86 -22.55
CA LYS A 328 6.73 9.94 -23.94
C LYS A 328 7.52 8.69 -24.36
N ASN A 329 7.86 7.82 -23.42
CA ASN A 329 8.78 6.71 -23.57
C ASN A 329 8.18 5.40 -23.05
N ALA A 330 6.96 5.04 -23.49
CA ALA A 330 6.21 3.90 -22.95
C ALA A 330 7.00 2.58 -22.95
N ALA A 331 7.80 2.30 -23.98
CA ALA A 331 8.62 1.08 -24.03
C ALA A 331 9.72 1.09 -22.95
N ALA A 332 10.45 2.19 -22.78
CA ALA A 332 11.48 2.33 -21.75
C ALA A 332 10.85 2.33 -20.34
N THR A 333 9.67 2.93 -20.19
CA THR A 333 8.90 2.91 -18.93
C THR A 333 8.52 1.48 -18.54
N LYS A 334 8.04 0.66 -19.48
CA LYS A 334 7.73 -0.77 -19.25
C LYS A 334 8.98 -1.59 -18.98
N ASP A 335 10.12 -1.27 -19.59
CA ASP A 335 11.41 -1.91 -19.29
C ASP A 335 11.83 -1.66 -17.84
N LEU A 336 11.77 -0.40 -17.37
CA LEU A 336 12.00 -0.05 -15.97
C LEU A 336 11.04 -0.78 -15.03
N LEU A 337 9.74 -0.81 -15.35
CA LEU A 337 8.75 -1.53 -14.54
C LEU A 337 9.05 -3.04 -14.50
N GLY A 338 9.48 -3.63 -15.60
CA GLY A 338 9.90 -5.03 -15.67
C GLY A 338 11.12 -5.33 -14.80
N TYR A 339 12.09 -4.43 -14.80
CA TYR A 339 13.24 -4.50 -13.89
C TYR A 339 12.79 -4.47 -12.42
N LEU A 340 11.97 -3.48 -12.05
CA LEU A 340 11.44 -3.34 -10.68
C LEU A 340 10.59 -4.54 -10.24
N ALA A 341 9.89 -5.20 -11.17
CA ALA A 341 9.08 -6.38 -10.94
C ALA A 341 9.90 -7.67 -10.78
N SER A 342 11.18 -7.67 -11.16
CA SER A 342 11.99 -8.88 -11.15
C SER A 342 12.20 -9.42 -9.73
N ALA A 343 12.30 -10.74 -9.60
CA ALA A 343 12.52 -11.41 -8.31
C ALA A 343 13.76 -10.89 -7.59
N LYS A 344 14.85 -10.66 -8.34
CA LYS A 344 16.12 -10.14 -7.80
C LYS A 344 15.93 -8.77 -7.13
N GLU A 345 15.24 -7.86 -7.78
CA GLU A 345 15.09 -6.49 -7.26
C GLU A 345 14.06 -6.41 -6.14
N GLN A 346 13.01 -7.24 -6.17
CA GLN A 346 12.10 -7.40 -5.04
C GLN A 346 12.83 -7.95 -3.81
N GLN A 347 13.66 -8.99 -3.98
CA GLN A 347 14.45 -9.54 -2.89
C GLN A 347 15.42 -8.52 -2.30
N LEU A 348 16.12 -7.76 -3.16
CA LEU A 348 17.02 -6.69 -2.73
C LEU A 348 16.27 -5.62 -1.92
N PHE A 349 15.14 -5.14 -2.44
CA PHE A 349 14.33 -4.12 -1.76
C PHE A 349 13.85 -4.61 -0.39
N ILE A 350 13.26 -5.82 -0.31
CA ILE A 350 12.74 -6.39 0.94
C ILE A 350 13.86 -6.56 1.96
N ALA A 351 15.00 -7.12 1.55
CA ALA A 351 16.14 -7.35 2.45
C ALA A 351 16.69 -6.03 3.05
N GLN A 352 16.65 -4.94 2.30
CA GLN A 352 17.23 -3.66 2.72
C GLN A 352 16.24 -2.70 3.37
N SER A 353 14.97 -2.79 3.03
CA SER A 353 13.93 -1.97 3.65
C SER A 353 13.70 -2.30 5.13
N GLY A 354 14.18 -3.47 5.60
CA GLY A 354 14.00 -3.93 6.98
C GLY A 354 12.54 -4.21 7.33
N SER A 355 11.69 -4.42 6.33
CA SER A 355 10.27 -4.73 6.49
C SER A 355 10.03 -6.25 6.41
N SER A 356 8.94 -6.71 7.03
CA SER A 356 8.44 -8.08 6.86
C SER A 356 7.54 -8.21 5.62
N ASN A 357 7.78 -7.39 4.59
CA ASN A 357 7.03 -7.46 3.35
C ASN A 357 7.31 -8.75 2.59
N LEU A 358 6.34 -9.19 1.84
CA LEU A 358 6.40 -10.38 1.00
C LEU A 358 6.66 -9.98 -0.45
N PRO A 359 7.44 -10.77 -1.20
CA PRO A 359 7.59 -10.56 -2.64
C PRO A 359 6.31 -10.96 -3.38
N THR A 360 5.97 -10.23 -4.43
CA THR A 360 4.85 -10.58 -5.32
C THR A 360 5.26 -11.61 -6.38
N SER A 361 6.54 -11.70 -6.70
CA SER A 361 7.08 -12.71 -7.61
C SER A 361 7.23 -14.05 -6.91
N SER A 362 6.68 -15.11 -7.51
CA SER A 362 6.88 -16.51 -7.06
C SER A 362 8.29 -17.05 -7.31
N GLU A 363 9.12 -16.32 -8.03
CA GLU A 363 10.49 -16.71 -8.35
C GLU A 363 11.51 -16.25 -7.28
N VAL A 364 11.07 -15.51 -6.26
CA VAL A 364 11.94 -15.13 -5.14
C VAL A 364 12.24 -16.35 -4.27
N ASP A 365 13.51 -16.60 -4.02
CA ASP A 365 13.92 -17.62 -3.05
C ASP A 365 13.57 -17.18 -1.63
N SER A 366 12.58 -17.86 -1.05
CA SER A 366 12.09 -17.58 0.30
C SER A 366 12.83 -18.35 1.39
N SER A 367 13.82 -19.20 1.06
CA SER A 367 14.53 -20.03 2.03
C SER A 367 15.29 -19.23 3.09
N GLY A 368 15.73 -18.02 2.75
CA GLY A 368 16.40 -17.09 3.65
C GLY A 368 15.48 -16.19 4.48
N PHE A 369 14.15 -16.29 4.32
CA PHE A 369 13.23 -15.47 5.07
C PHE A 369 13.02 -15.98 6.50
N SER A 370 12.74 -15.06 7.45
CA SER A 370 12.44 -15.42 8.83
C SER A 370 11.21 -16.33 8.92
N ALA A 371 11.11 -17.11 10.00
CA ALA A 371 9.96 -17.98 10.24
C ALA A 371 8.63 -17.20 10.23
N LEU A 372 8.62 -15.95 10.73
CA LEU A 372 7.48 -15.05 10.72
C LEU A 372 7.03 -14.75 9.28
N VAL A 373 7.95 -14.38 8.40
CA VAL A 373 7.68 -14.08 6.98
C VAL A 373 7.18 -15.31 6.26
N GLN A 374 7.84 -16.49 6.44
CA GLN A 374 7.37 -17.74 5.85
C GLN A 374 5.96 -18.14 6.32
N LYS A 375 5.62 -17.87 7.59
CA LYS A 375 4.25 -18.08 8.12
C LYS A 375 3.25 -17.14 7.45
N GLY A 376 3.61 -15.86 7.23
CA GLY A 376 2.79 -14.90 6.49
C GLY A 376 2.53 -15.33 5.05
N MET A 377 3.57 -15.82 4.35
CA MET A 377 3.42 -16.39 3.00
C MET A 377 2.44 -17.55 2.97
N LYS A 378 2.54 -18.48 3.95
CA LYS A 378 1.62 -19.62 4.06
C LYS A 378 0.19 -19.17 4.33
N LEU A 379 -0.01 -18.17 5.21
CA LEU A 379 -1.33 -17.60 5.48
C LEU A 379 -1.97 -17.12 4.18
N LEU A 380 -1.30 -16.24 3.44
CA LEU A 380 -1.87 -15.66 2.21
C LEU A 380 -2.04 -16.71 1.10
N ALA A 381 -1.15 -17.70 1.01
CA ALA A 381 -1.28 -18.78 0.03
C ALA A 381 -2.47 -19.71 0.31
N SER A 382 -2.88 -19.85 1.56
CA SER A 382 -4.04 -20.67 1.98
C SER A 382 -5.35 -19.90 2.04
N THR A 383 -5.31 -18.58 1.91
CA THR A 383 -6.48 -17.71 1.97
C THR A 383 -7.24 -17.73 0.65
N GLN A 384 -8.58 -17.83 0.71
CA GLN A 384 -9.41 -17.88 -0.49
C GLN A 384 -9.52 -16.52 -1.17
N GLU A 385 -9.56 -15.43 -0.38
CA GLU A 385 -9.69 -14.07 -0.89
C GLU A 385 -8.70 -13.12 -0.20
N ILE A 386 -8.22 -12.14 -0.96
CA ILE A 386 -7.36 -11.07 -0.47
C ILE A 386 -8.08 -9.73 -0.66
N THR A 387 -8.10 -8.92 0.39
CA THR A 387 -8.59 -7.54 0.35
C THR A 387 -7.47 -6.55 0.58
N GLN A 388 -7.73 -5.30 0.26
CA GLN A 388 -6.90 -4.18 0.68
C GLN A 388 -7.43 -3.61 1.99
N PHE A 389 -6.59 -2.92 2.74
CA PHE A 389 -7.01 -2.12 3.89
C PHE A 389 -7.96 -0.99 3.45
N PHE A 390 -8.89 -0.58 4.29
CA PHE A 390 -9.94 0.41 4.00
C PHE A 390 -9.45 1.60 3.16
N ASN A 391 -8.36 2.25 3.58
CA ASN A 391 -7.83 3.44 2.89
C ASN A 391 -7.12 3.15 1.56
N ARG A 392 -7.01 1.89 1.16
CA ARG A 392 -6.42 1.47 -0.11
C ARG A 392 -7.46 0.94 -1.08
N ASP A 393 -8.58 0.45 -0.55
CA ASP A 393 -9.73 0.01 -1.35
C ASP A 393 -10.87 1.03 -1.35
N SER A 394 -10.63 2.23 -0.81
CA SER A 394 -11.53 3.38 -0.87
C SER A 394 -10.79 4.66 -1.26
N SER A 395 -11.51 5.77 -1.46
CA SER A 395 -10.90 7.08 -1.65
C SER A 395 -10.41 7.68 -0.33
N ASP A 396 -9.45 8.61 -0.39
CA ASP A 396 -9.01 9.37 0.78
C ASP A 396 -10.18 10.11 1.47
N ALA A 397 -11.14 10.58 0.69
CA ALA A 397 -12.33 11.23 1.22
C ALA A 397 -13.22 10.25 1.99
N LEU A 398 -13.39 9.02 1.51
CA LEU A 398 -14.14 7.98 2.22
C LEU A 398 -13.41 7.54 3.49
N GLN A 399 -12.10 7.36 3.44
CA GLN A 399 -11.28 7.08 4.64
C GLN A 399 -11.46 8.15 5.71
N ALA A 400 -11.45 9.43 5.35
CA ALA A 400 -11.67 10.50 6.31
C ALA A 400 -13.04 10.40 7.02
N THR A 401 -14.08 9.92 6.32
CA THR A 401 -15.39 9.66 6.96
C THR A 401 -15.33 8.48 7.93
N ALA A 402 -14.58 7.42 7.58
CA ALA A 402 -14.36 6.27 8.44
C ALA A 402 -13.58 6.64 9.70
N ASP A 403 -12.50 7.41 9.55
CA ASP A 403 -11.70 7.90 10.68
C ASP A 403 -12.56 8.67 11.69
N ALA A 404 -13.41 9.57 11.20
CA ALA A 404 -14.31 10.34 12.04
C ALA A 404 -15.36 9.47 12.73
N ALA A 405 -16.00 8.55 11.99
CA ALA A 405 -17.07 7.70 12.50
C ALA A 405 -16.53 6.67 13.52
N LEU A 406 -15.46 5.96 13.17
CA LEU A 406 -14.90 4.91 14.02
C LEU A 406 -14.21 5.49 15.26
N THR A 407 -13.57 6.66 15.15
CA THR A 407 -13.01 7.36 16.31
C THR A 407 -14.11 7.78 17.28
N LYS A 408 -15.21 8.40 16.77
CA LYS A 408 -16.38 8.76 17.56
C LYS A 408 -17.03 7.53 18.22
N PHE A 409 -17.08 6.41 17.49
CA PHE A 409 -17.61 5.15 18.01
C PHE A 409 -16.77 4.59 19.16
N LEU A 410 -15.46 4.57 19.05
CA LEU A 410 -14.58 4.11 20.12
C LEU A 410 -14.72 4.93 21.41
N ASP A 411 -15.08 6.23 21.28
CA ASP A 411 -15.35 7.10 22.42
C ASP A 411 -16.77 6.93 22.98
N ASN A 412 -17.75 6.64 22.11
CA ASN A 412 -19.17 6.62 22.46
C ASN A 412 -19.92 5.45 21.80
N PRO A 413 -19.61 4.18 22.15
CA PRO A 413 -20.18 3.01 21.46
C PRO A 413 -21.69 2.89 21.59
N THR A 414 -22.30 3.49 22.61
CA THR A 414 -23.76 3.48 22.80
C THR A 414 -24.50 4.33 21.75
N GLN A 415 -23.81 5.24 21.05
CA GLN A 415 -24.38 6.09 20.02
C GLN A 415 -24.29 5.48 18.61
N VAL A 416 -24.02 4.19 18.49
CA VAL A 416 -23.74 3.53 17.22
C VAL A 416 -24.79 3.79 16.13
N ALA A 417 -26.08 3.82 16.45
CA ALA A 417 -27.13 4.12 15.47
C ALA A 417 -26.97 5.49 14.82
N THR A 418 -26.76 6.53 15.63
CA THR A 418 -26.51 7.90 15.15
C THR A 418 -25.23 7.99 14.36
N ILE A 419 -24.15 7.33 14.85
CA ILE A 419 -22.83 7.34 14.19
C ILE A 419 -22.94 6.70 12.80
N LEU A 420 -23.63 5.59 12.64
CA LEU A 420 -23.80 4.93 11.35
C LEU A 420 -24.62 5.77 10.37
N THR A 421 -25.70 6.43 10.84
CA THR A 421 -26.48 7.35 10.00
C THR A 421 -25.67 8.57 9.55
N ASP A 422 -24.88 9.15 10.46
CA ASP A 422 -23.96 10.25 10.16
C ASP A 422 -22.88 9.80 9.15
N TRP A 423 -22.31 8.61 9.34
CA TRP A 423 -21.29 8.03 8.46
C TRP A 423 -21.86 7.80 7.07
N GLN A 424 -23.03 7.17 6.96
CA GLN A 424 -23.70 6.98 5.67
C GLN A 424 -23.98 8.31 4.96
N THR A 425 -24.42 9.33 5.70
CA THR A 425 -24.65 10.67 5.14
C THR A 425 -23.36 11.30 4.60
N ALA A 426 -22.24 11.13 5.31
CA ALA A 426 -20.94 11.60 4.87
C ALA A 426 -20.42 10.81 3.65
N ALA A 427 -20.58 9.49 3.65
CA ALA A 427 -20.18 8.62 2.56
C ALA A 427 -20.95 8.89 1.25
N LYS A 428 -22.26 9.12 1.33
CA LYS A 428 -23.08 9.54 0.17
C LYS A 428 -22.52 10.78 -0.51
N LYS A 429 -22.09 11.78 0.25
CA LYS A 429 -21.47 12.99 -0.32
C LYS A 429 -20.17 12.67 -1.07
N VAL A 430 -19.40 11.70 -0.58
CA VAL A 430 -18.16 11.27 -1.24
C VAL A 430 -18.46 10.53 -2.54
N TRP A 431 -19.47 9.68 -2.55
CA TRP A 431 -19.87 8.94 -3.75
C TRP A 431 -20.66 9.76 -4.77
N GLY A 432 -21.10 10.99 -4.41
CA GLY A 432 -21.89 11.86 -5.28
C GLY A 432 -23.34 11.41 -5.44
N SER A 433 -23.89 10.71 -4.44
CA SER A 433 -25.25 10.15 -4.42
C SER A 433 -26.13 10.76 -3.32
#